data_a3073742e777c12838ac313cc5ec5b54
#
_entry.id   a3073742e777c12838ac313cc5ec5b54
#
_cell.length_a   1.000
_cell.length_b   1.000
_cell.length_c   1.000
_cell.angle_alpha   90.00
_cell.angle_beta   90.00
_cell.angle_gamma   90.00
#
_symmetry.space_group_name_H-M   'P 1'
#
loop_
_entity.id
_entity.type
_entity.pdbx_description
1 polymer ?
#
loop_
_entity_poly.entity_id
_entity_poly.type
_entity_poly.pdbx_seq_one_letter_code
_entity_poly.pdbx_strand_id
1 'polypeptide(L)'
;MKTLKSIAVRENEQDLEILLGSWIKAIVRYTSANPYDNPWWYNERASLSVLAGAAWTLKKWHALEEFSTFKRHRTLEPGVDSGSLRHGRCDLYIQSPGTSFAIEAKQTVQSIGFRSDGSTFAERAMRKAWQDSGDLNKQEAHRRFAVTFIVPSIPKSEVSVKENGEDKICEKKVETAINAWLDNQKNLIEQSARPKDFAYVFPRLGTPNYLYGNRYYPGVVMIFEERYRAYRRENTNE
;
A
#
# COMPACT_ATOMS: atom_id res chain seq x y z
N MET A 1 -21.25 9.20 9.39
CA MET A 1 -19.79 9.33 9.32
C MET A 1 -19.35 9.19 7.88
N LYS A 2 -18.55 10.12 7.43
CA LYS A 2 -18.04 10.20 6.07
C LYS A 2 -16.94 9.15 5.82
N THR A 3 -16.86 8.65 4.60
CA THR A 3 -15.75 7.83 4.11
C THR A 3 -15.08 8.56 2.95
N LEU A 4 -13.77 8.81 3.06
CA LEU A 4 -12.96 9.27 1.93
C LEU A 4 -12.29 8.07 1.28
N LYS A 5 -12.38 7.96 -0.04
CA LYS A 5 -11.76 6.89 -0.81
C LYS A 5 -11.48 7.34 -2.24
N SER A 6 -10.42 6.85 -2.82
CA SER A 6 -10.11 7.07 -4.24
C SER A 6 -9.23 5.95 -4.77
N ILE A 7 -9.25 5.79 -6.07
CA ILE A 7 -8.34 4.94 -6.84
C ILE A 7 -7.80 5.81 -7.98
N ALA A 8 -6.51 5.80 -8.16
CA ALA A 8 -5.85 6.38 -9.30
C ALA A 8 -4.87 5.36 -9.87
N VAL A 9 -5.19 4.86 -11.04
CA VAL A 9 -4.39 3.91 -11.81
C VAL A 9 -4.07 4.50 -13.17
N ARG A 10 -2.97 4.05 -13.75
CA ARG A 10 -2.58 4.41 -15.11
C ARG A 10 -3.62 3.93 -16.13
N GLU A 11 -3.58 4.47 -17.30
CA GLU A 11 -4.41 4.01 -18.42
C GLU A 11 -4.18 2.52 -18.69
N ASN A 12 -5.26 1.81 -19.01
CA ASN A 12 -5.29 0.37 -19.32
C ASN A 12 -4.92 -0.58 -18.15
N GLU A 13 -4.95 -0.10 -16.90
CA GLU A 13 -4.70 -0.87 -15.68
C GLU A 13 -6.00 -1.47 -15.08
N GLN A 14 -6.84 -2.05 -15.91
CA GLN A 14 -8.17 -2.53 -15.50
C GLN A 14 -8.12 -3.59 -14.40
N ASP A 15 -7.21 -4.55 -14.47
CA ASP A 15 -7.08 -5.58 -13.43
C ASP A 15 -6.69 -4.96 -12.08
N LEU A 16 -5.78 -3.98 -12.11
CA LEU A 16 -5.35 -3.29 -10.90
C LEU A 16 -6.48 -2.44 -10.32
N GLU A 17 -7.24 -1.74 -11.15
CA GLU A 17 -8.41 -0.96 -10.71
C GLU A 17 -9.47 -1.85 -10.04
N ILE A 18 -9.76 -3.01 -10.63
CA ILE A 18 -10.70 -4.01 -10.07
C ILE A 18 -10.19 -4.51 -8.70
N LEU A 19 -8.92 -4.85 -8.58
CA LEU A 19 -8.30 -5.30 -7.34
C LEU A 19 -8.39 -4.24 -6.24
N LEU A 20 -8.00 -3.01 -6.56
CA LEU A 20 -8.02 -1.87 -5.63
C LEU A 20 -9.45 -1.53 -5.20
N GLY A 21 -10.40 -1.61 -6.11
CA GLY A 21 -11.83 -1.44 -5.80
C GLY A 21 -12.35 -2.50 -4.84
N SER A 22 -11.93 -3.75 -5.02
CA SER A 22 -12.27 -4.85 -4.13
C SER A 22 -11.62 -4.69 -2.76
N TRP A 23 -10.34 -4.25 -2.70
CA TRP A 23 -9.64 -3.96 -1.46
C TRP A 23 -10.32 -2.86 -0.64
N ILE A 24 -10.73 -1.76 -1.26
CA ILE A 24 -11.49 -0.70 -0.57
C ILE A 24 -12.79 -1.27 0.02
N LYS A 25 -13.53 -2.09 -0.75
CA LYS A 25 -14.75 -2.74 -0.25
C LYS A 25 -14.48 -3.66 0.93
N ALA A 26 -13.38 -4.41 0.92
CA ALA A 26 -12.97 -5.29 2.02
C ALA A 26 -12.67 -4.49 3.30
N ILE A 27 -11.92 -3.38 3.21
CA ILE A 27 -11.65 -2.48 4.34
C ILE A 27 -12.95 -1.90 4.91
N VAL A 28 -13.82 -1.36 4.05
CA VAL A 28 -15.10 -0.77 4.49
C VAL A 28 -15.98 -1.82 5.15
N ARG A 29 -16.06 -3.02 4.59
CA ARG A 29 -16.81 -4.14 5.19
C ARG A 29 -16.27 -4.52 6.56
N TYR A 30 -14.95 -4.67 6.70
CA TYR A 30 -14.31 -5.01 7.97
C TYR A 30 -14.62 -3.97 9.06
N THR A 31 -14.39 -2.69 8.77
CA THR A 31 -14.58 -1.60 9.73
C THR A 31 -16.06 -1.31 10.04
N SER A 32 -16.97 -1.73 9.18
CA SER A 32 -18.41 -1.66 9.44
C SER A 32 -18.88 -2.78 10.38
N ALA A 33 -18.34 -3.98 10.21
CA ALA A 33 -18.64 -5.13 11.06
C ALA A 33 -17.93 -5.04 12.42
N ASN A 34 -16.75 -4.41 12.46
CA ASN A 34 -15.90 -4.29 13.65
C ASN A 34 -15.61 -2.80 13.93
N PRO A 35 -16.57 -2.05 14.51
CA PRO A 35 -16.45 -0.59 14.63
C PRO A 35 -15.33 -0.13 15.58
N TYR A 36 -14.80 -1.00 16.42
CA TYR A 36 -13.73 -0.73 17.38
C TYR A 36 -12.37 -1.24 16.91
N ASP A 37 -12.30 -1.80 15.70
CA ASP A 37 -11.08 -2.39 15.15
C ASP A 37 -10.87 -1.98 13.71
N ASN A 38 -9.62 -2.11 13.24
CA ASN A 38 -9.27 -1.87 11.85
C ASN A 38 -8.00 -2.63 11.46
N PRO A 39 -7.86 -3.06 10.19
CA PRO A 39 -6.76 -3.91 9.77
C PRO A 39 -5.41 -3.18 9.69
N TRP A 40 -5.37 -1.85 9.58
CA TRP A 40 -4.12 -1.10 9.46
C TRP A 40 -3.41 -0.83 10.79
N TRP A 41 -4.02 -1.14 11.94
CA TRP A 41 -3.34 -1.08 13.25
C TRP A 41 -2.36 -2.22 13.47
N TYR A 42 -2.55 -3.30 12.73
CA TYR A 42 -1.70 -4.48 12.80
C TYR A 42 -0.44 -4.29 11.97
N ASN A 43 0.18 -5.37 11.58
CA ASN A 43 1.40 -5.37 10.80
C ASN A 43 1.14 -5.47 9.28
N GLU A 44 2.19 -5.45 8.51
CA GLU A 44 2.22 -5.63 7.07
C GLU A 44 1.44 -6.87 6.59
N ARG A 45 1.54 -7.99 7.32
CA ARG A 45 0.84 -9.24 6.97
C ARG A 45 -0.68 -9.07 7.04
N ALA A 46 -1.20 -8.37 8.04
CA ALA A 46 -2.64 -8.11 8.13
C ALA A 46 -3.13 -7.28 6.94
N SER A 47 -2.36 -6.28 6.50
CA SER A 47 -2.67 -5.50 5.30
C SER A 47 -2.61 -6.34 4.02
N LEU A 48 -1.62 -7.24 3.91
CA LEU A 48 -1.52 -8.20 2.80
C LEU A 48 -2.68 -9.18 2.81
N SER A 49 -3.06 -9.74 3.97
CA SER A 49 -4.21 -10.65 4.10
C SER A 49 -5.53 -10.00 3.65
N VAL A 50 -5.72 -8.70 3.92
CA VAL A 50 -6.88 -7.98 3.39
C VAL A 50 -6.82 -7.86 1.87
N LEU A 51 -5.66 -7.60 1.29
CA LEU A 51 -5.48 -7.53 -0.17
C LEU A 51 -5.68 -8.91 -0.81
N ALA A 52 -5.13 -9.96 -0.23
CA ALA A 52 -5.34 -11.34 -0.65
C ALA A 52 -6.83 -11.73 -0.58
N GLY A 53 -7.48 -11.44 0.55
CA GLY A 53 -8.92 -11.66 0.71
C GLY A 53 -9.77 -10.87 -0.28
N ALA A 54 -9.36 -9.65 -0.64
CA ALA A 54 -10.01 -8.87 -1.68
C ALA A 54 -9.92 -9.55 -3.05
N ALA A 55 -8.75 -10.10 -3.42
CA ALA A 55 -8.56 -10.86 -4.65
C ALA A 55 -9.47 -12.11 -4.67
N TRP A 56 -9.55 -12.86 -3.58
CA TRP A 56 -10.42 -14.04 -3.47
C TRP A 56 -11.92 -13.75 -3.61
N THR A 57 -12.37 -12.51 -3.41
CA THR A 57 -13.78 -12.13 -3.66
C THR A 57 -14.09 -11.92 -5.13
N LEU A 58 -13.09 -11.86 -5.98
CA LEU A 58 -13.23 -11.65 -7.43
C LEU A 58 -13.35 -12.98 -8.16
N LYS A 59 -14.23 -13.03 -9.16
CA LYS A 59 -14.48 -14.27 -9.92
C LYS A 59 -13.23 -14.68 -10.71
N LYS A 60 -12.76 -15.91 -10.49
CA LYS A 60 -11.56 -16.50 -11.13
C LYS A 60 -10.24 -15.83 -10.72
N TRP A 61 -10.21 -15.11 -9.60
CA TRP A 61 -8.98 -14.63 -9.02
C TRP A 61 -8.53 -15.54 -7.88
N HIS A 62 -7.22 -15.64 -7.68
CA HIS A 62 -6.60 -16.41 -6.61
C HIS A 62 -5.48 -15.59 -5.99
N ALA A 63 -5.21 -15.81 -4.71
CA ALA A 63 -4.11 -15.15 -4.01
C ALA A 63 -3.43 -16.14 -3.06
N LEU A 64 -2.10 -16.09 -2.98
CA LEU A 64 -1.30 -16.91 -2.07
C LEU A 64 -0.27 -16.02 -1.38
N GLU A 65 -0.34 -15.96 -0.05
CA GLU A 65 0.65 -15.29 0.78
C GLU A 65 1.88 -16.19 1.00
N GLU A 66 3.03 -15.58 1.23
CA GLU A 66 4.31 -16.30 1.46
C GLU A 66 4.61 -17.32 0.36
N PHE A 67 4.29 -17.00 -0.88
CA PHE A 67 4.46 -17.88 -2.03
C PHE A 67 5.94 -18.24 -2.23
N SER A 68 6.25 -19.53 -2.30
CA SER A 68 7.62 -20.01 -2.52
C SER A 68 8.13 -19.59 -3.89
N THR A 69 9.29 -18.96 -3.94
CA THR A 69 9.89 -18.42 -5.16
C THR A 69 11.41 -18.47 -5.12
N PHE A 70 12.03 -18.12 -6.23
CA PHE A 70 13.47 -17.88 -6.29
C PHE A 70 13.76 -16.40 -6.28
N LYS A 71 14.64 -15.95 -5.38
CA LYS A 71 15.12 -14.58 -5.28
C LYS A 71 16.59 -14.49 -5.69
N ARG A 72 16.99 -13.38 -6.27
CA ARG A 72 18.39 -13.12 -6.62
C ARG A 72 19.20 -12.75 -5.38
N HIS A 73 20.43 -13.18 -5.32
CA HIS A 73 21.38 -12.67 -4.34
C HIS A 73 21.70 -11.21 -4.63
N ARG A 74 21.67 -10.38 -3.57
CA ARG A 74 22.01 -8.94 -3.63
C ARG A 74 23.49 -8.66 -3.48
N THR A 75 24.16 -9.48 -2.68
CA THR A 75 25.57 -9.32 -2.34
C THR A 75 26.38 -10.44 -2.96
N LEU A 76 27.57 -10.11 -3.41
CA LEU A 76 28.59 -11.06 -3.76
C LEU A 76 29.15 -11.63 -2.45
N GLU A 77 28.60 -12.75 -1.98
CA GLU A 77 29.25 -13.54 -0.96
C GLU A 77 30.41 -14.31 -1.61
N PRO A 78 31.53 -14.50 -0.90
CA PRO A 78 32.63 -15.29 -1.44
C PRO A 78 32.15 -16.69 -1.90
N GLY A 79 32.37 -17.02 -3.16
CA GLY A 79 31.95 -18.29 -3.75
C GLY A 79 30.52 -18.32 -4.30
N VAL A 80 29.78 -17.21 -4.30
CA VAL A 80 28.45 -17.11 -4.90
C VAL A 80 28.50 -16.25 -6.17
N ASP A 81 28.06 -16.81 -7.29
CA ASP A 81 28.00 -16.09 -8.55
C ASP A 81 27.00 -14.94 -8.50
N SER A 82 27.38 -13.79 -9.08
CA SER A 82 26.48 -12.64 -9.22
C SER A 82 25.22 -13.02 -9.98
N GLY A 83 24.08 -12.81 -9.36
CA GLY A 83 22.77 -13.12 -9.94
C GLY A 83 22.30 -14.55 -9.73
N SER A 84 23.05 -15.39 -8.96
CA SER A 84 22.58 -16.69 -8.54
C SER A 84 21.24 -16.59 -7.80
N LEU A 85 20.43 -17.63 -7.94
CA LEU A 85 19.12 -17.71 -7.32
C LEU A 85 19.22 -18.43 -5.95
N ARG A 86 18.49 -17.94 -4.99
CA ARG A 86 18.27 -18.57 -3.69
C ARG A 86 16.79 -18.81 -3.46
N HIS A 87 16.47 -19.83 -2.69
CA HIS A 87 15.10 -20.00 -2.22
C HIS A 87 14.67 -18.77 -1.40
N GLY A 88 13.46 -18.31 -1.63
CA GLY A 88 12.86 -17.19 -0.96
C GLY A 88 11.33 -17.29 -0.98
N ARG A 89 10.68 -16.24 -0.54
CA ARG A 89 9.23 -16.12 -0.58
C ARG A 89 8.85 -14.77 -1.17
N CYS A 90 7.82 -14.76 -2.00
CA CYS A 90 7.10 -13.57 -2.40
C CYS A 90 6.03 -13.30 -1.34
N ASP A 91 5.92 -12.06 -0.86
CA ASP A 91 4.97 -11.74 0.20
C ASP A 91 3.53 -12.05 -0.21
N LEU A 92 3.19 -11.77 -1.48
CA LEU A 92 1.87 -12.09 -2.04
C LEU A 92 1.97 -12.35 -3.55
N TYR A 93 1.38 -13.45 -3.98
CA TYR A 93 1.13 -13.76 -5.38
C TYR A 93 -0.37 -13.67 -5.66
N ILE A 94 -0.77 -12.97 -6.73
CA ILE A 94 -2.16 -12.86 -7.18
C ILE A 94 -2.24 -13.29 -8.63
N GLN A 95 -3.23 -14.13 -8.95
CA GLN A 95 -3.60 -14.52 -10.30
C GLN A 95 -4.94 -13.92 -10.66
N SER A 96 -5.02 -13.14 -11.73
CA SER A 96 -6.26 -12.74 -12.40
C SER A 96 -6.51 -13.58 -13.65
N PRO A 97 -7.66 -13.46 -14.31
CA PRO A 97 -7.90 -14.14 -15.58
C PRO A 97 -6.92 -13.77 -16.71
N GLY A 98 -6.39 -12.55 -16.68
CA GLY A 98 -5.53 -12.02 -17.75
C GLY A 98 -4.05 -11.95 -17.39
N THR A 99 -3.69 -11.90 -16.11
CA THR A 99 -2.31 -11.67 -15.69
C THR A 99 -2.03 -12.20 -14.28
N SER A 100 -0.77 -12.17 -13.88
CA SER A 100 -0.36 -12.50 -12.52
C SER A 100 0.56 -11.42 -11.95
N PHE A 101 0.48 -11.22 -10.64
CA PHE A 101 1.22 -10.23 -9.88
C PHE A 101 2.05 -10.93 -8.80
N ALA A 102 3.34 -10.64 -8.75
CA ALA A 102 4.21 -10.94 -7.62
C ALA A 102 4.49 -9.65 -6.86
N ILE A 103 4.22 -9.63 -5.58
CA ILE A 103 4.21 -8.44 -4.74
C ILE A 103 5.18 -8.61 -3.58
N GLU A 104 6.06 -7.64 -3.39
CA GLU A 104 6.80 -7.40 -2.15
C GLU A 104 6.26 -6.14 -1.50
N ALA A 105 5.93 -6.24 -0.23
CA ALA A 105 5.22 -5.18 0.47
C ALA A 105 6.02 -4.60 1.65
N LYS A 106 5.67 -3.38 2.02
CA LYS A 106 6.07 -2.75 3.28
C LYS A 106 4.91 -1.96 3.85
N GLN A 107 4.81 -1.96 5.17
CA GLN A 107 3.90 -1.09 5.89
C GLN A 107 4.66 -0.09 6.74
N THR A 108 4.16 1.13 6.80
CA THR A 108 4.72 2.17 7.65
C THR A 108 3.64 3.05 8.24
N VAL A 109 3.89 3.55 9.44
CA VAL A 109 3.11 4.64 10.03
C VAL A 109 3.81 5.94 9.66
N GLN A 110 3.08 6.85 9.00
CA GLN A 110 3.56 8.18 8.62
C GLN A 110 2.86 9.23 9.48
N SER A 111 3.64 9.98 10.24
CA SER A 111 3.12 11.15 10.93
C SER A 111 2.70 12.19 9.90
N ILE A 112 1.47 12.68 10.02
CA ILE A 112 0.92 13.78 9.23
C ILE A 112 0.32 14.82 10.17
N GLY A 113 0.10 16.04 9.68
CA GLY A 113 -0.38 17.17 10.45
C GLY A 113 0.57 18.35 10.36
N PHE A 114 0.25 19.42 11.05
CA PHE A 114 0.92 20.72 10.88
C PHE A 114 2.42 20.74 11.24
N ARG A 115 2.85 19.84 12.15
CA ARG A 115 4.25 19.76 12.64
C ARG A 115 4.99 18.52 12.11
N SER A 116 4.49 17.87 11.08
CA SER A 116 5.15 16.68 10.56
C SER A 116 6.03 17.02 9.36
N ASP A 117 7.11 16.25 9.19
CA ASP A 117 7.97 16.27 8.00
C ASP A 117 7.35 15.60 6.76
N GLY A 118 6.15 15.09 6.91
CA GLY A 118 5.19 14.72 5.85
C GLY A 118 5.45 13.44 5.08
N SER A 119 6.69 12.96 4.84
CA SER A 119 6.91 11.87 3.89
C SER A 119 8.06 10.90 4.20
N THR A 120 8.97 11.22 5.12
CA THR A 120 10.24 10.49 5.31
C THR A 120 10.06 8.98 5.55
N PHE A 121 9.08 8.58 6.37
CA PHE A 121 8.83 7.15 6.65
C PHE A 121 8.20 6.45 5.45
N ALA A 122 7.27 7.10 4.75
CA ALA A 122 6.65 6.59 3.55
C ALA A 122 7.69 6.36 2.44
N GLU A 123 8.57 7.34 2.18
CA GLU A 123 9.63 7.23 1.19
C GLU A 123 10.62 6.10 1.52
N ARG A 124 10.98 5.93 2.79
CA ARG A 124 11.86 4.83 3.25
C ARG A 124 11.21 3.47 3.00
N ALA A 125 9.92 3.32 3.33
CA ALA A 125 9.18 2.08 3.12
C ALA A 125 9.04 1.77 1.63
N MET A 126 8.71 2.76 0.79
CA MET A 126 8.63 2.61 -0.66
C MET A 126 9.97 2.17 -1.26
N ARG A 127 11.07 2.81 -0.83
CA ARG A 127 12.42 2.42 -1.27
C ARG A 127 12.74 0.98 -0.88
N LYS A 128 12.36 0.55 0.32
CA LYS A 128 12.58 -0.82 0.79
C LYS A 128 11.75 -1.83 0.00
N ALA A 129 10.45 -1.58 -0.19
CA ALA A 129 9.59 -2.42 -1.01
C ALA A 129 10.13 -2.54 -2.45
N TRP A 130 10.59 -1.41 -3.01
CA TRP A 130 11.22 -1.40 -4.32
C TRP A 130 12.49 -2.24 -4.38
N GLN A 131 13.34 -2.17 -3.37
CA GLN A 131 14.54 -3.01 -3.31
C GLN A 131 14.17 -4.50 -3.22
N ASP A 132 13.22 -4.86 -2.35
CA ASP A 132 12.79 -6.24 -2.15
C ASP A 132 12.15 -6.83 -3.41
N SER A 133 11.29 -6.07 -4.09
CA SER A 133 10.68 -6.49 -5.35
C SER A 133 11.69 -6.70 -6.50
N GLY A 134 12.87 -6.10 -6.39
CA GLY A 134 13.97 -6.28 -7.34
C GLY A 134 14.61 -7.66 -7.28
N ASP A 135 14.51 -8.33 -6.14
CA ASP A 135 15.07 -9.67 -5.96
C ASP A 135 14.18 -10.77 -6.53
N LEU A 136 12.88 -10.49 -6.74
CA LEU A 136 11.97 -11.46 -7.34
C LEU A 136 12.42 -11.87 -8.72
N ASN A 137 12.38 -13.17 -9.00
CA ASN A 137 12.68 -13.69 -10.33
C ASN A 137 11.62 -13.19 -11.33
N LYS A 138 12.09 -12.82 -12.53
CA LYS A 138 11.24 -12.31 -13.61
C LYS A 138 10.25 -13.35 -14.16
N GLN A 139 10.47 -14.63 -13.88
CA GLN A 139 9.63 -15.73 -14.36
C GLN A 139 8.48 -16.08 -13.42
N GLU A 140 8.47 -15.55 -12.19
CA GLU A 140 7.49 -15.92 -11.17
C GLU A 140 6.08 -15.38 -11.44
N ALA A 141 5.97 -14.25 -12.10
CA ALA A 141 4.70 -13.65 -12.50
C ALA A 141 4.87 -12.80 -13.75
N HIS A 142 3.77 -12.50 -14.43
CA HIS A 142 3.77 -11.59 -15.57
C HIS A 142 4.23 -10.19 -15.15
N ARG A 143 3.81 -9.75 -13.94
CA ARG A 143 4.09 -8.42 -13.40
C ARG A 143 4.62 -8.51 -11.98
N ARG A 144 5.54 -7.63 -11.62
CA ARG A 144 6.12 -7.54 -10.28
C ARG A 144 5.92 -6.16 -9.71
N PHE A 145 5.47 -6.10 -8.47
CA PHE A 145 5.18 -4.85 -7.80
C PHE A 145 5.90 -4.72 -6.46
N ALA A 146 6.35 -3.50 -6.19
CA ALA A 146 6.58 -3.02 -4.84
C ALA A 146 5.30 -2.38 -4.33
N VAL A 147 4.78 -2.85 -3.20
CA VAL A 147 3.57 -2.31 -2.59
C VAL A 147 3.91 -1.67 -1.25
N THR A 148 3.36 -0.48 -1.00
CA THR A 148 3.56 0.19 0.28
C THR A 148 2.22 0.57 0.89
N PHE A 149 1.95 0.04 2.08
CA PHE A 149 0.84 0.46 2.92
C PHE A 149 1.31 1.59 3.84
N ILE A 150 0.70 2.75 3.70
CA ILE A 150 1.00 3.92 4.52
C ILE A 150 -0.18 4.18 5.43
N VAL A 151 0.06 4.17 6.74
CA VAL A 151 -0.92 4.45 7.77
C VAL A 151 -0.69 5.87 8.28
N PRO A 152 -1.49 6.86 7.85
CA PRO A 152 -1.37 8.21 8.38
C PRO A 152 -1.69 8.25 9.88
N SER A 153 -0.94 9.05 10.62
CA SER A 153 -1.11 9.23 12.04
C SER A 153 -1.07 10.71 12.39
N ILE A 154 -2.15 11.22 12.98
CA ILE A 154 -2.37 12.64 13.27
C ILE A 154 -2.33 12.85 14.79
N PRO A 155 -1.66 13.88 15.33
CA PRO A 155 -1.76 14.22 16.75
C PRO A 155 -3.23 14.49 17.15
N LYS A 156 -3.69 13.92 18.26
CA LYS A 156 -5.06 14.13 18.77
C LYS A 156 -5.40 15.62 18.90
N SER A 157 -4.45 16.44 19.38
CA SER A 157 -4.62 17.88 19.55
C SER A 157 -4.95 18.64 18.27
N GLU A 158 -4.55 18.10 17.10
CA GLU A 158 -4.81 18.74 15.81
C GLU A 158 -6.20 18.40 15.25
N VAL A 159 -6.77 17.27 15.67
CA VAL A 159 -8.05 16.77 15.15
C VAL A 159 -9.19 16.78 16.18
N SER A 160 -8.95 17.19 17.42
CA SER A 160 -9.99 17.33 18.44
C SER A 160 -10.53 18.75 18.54
N VAL A 161 -11.72 18.86 19.08
CA VAL A 161 -12.39 20.09 19.53
C VAL A 161 -12.92 19.84 20.93
N LYS A 162 -13.01 20.93 21.73
CA LYS A 162 -13.68 20.84 23.02
C LYS A 162 -15.18 21.02 22.83
N GLU A 163 -15.94 20.06 23.32
CA GLU A 163 -17.40 20.10 23.36
C GLU A 163 -17.85 19.64 24.74
N ASN A 164 -18.55 20.50 25.46
CA ASN A 164 -18.97 20.28 26.85
C ASN A 164 -17.81 19.91 27.81
N GLY A 165 -16.61 20.48 27.59
CA GLY A 165 -15.43 20.23 28.40
C GLY A 165 -14.61 18.97 27.99
N GLU A 166 -15.14 18.13 27.13
CA GLU A 166 -14.49 16.92 26.64
C GLU A 166 -13.85 17.12 25.25
N ASP A 167 -12.74 16.40 25.01
CA ASP A 167 -12.10 16.37 23.69
C ASP A 167 -12.84 15.38 22.78
N LYS A 168 -13.47 15.88 21.72
CA LYS A 168 -14.08 15.07 20.65
C LYS A 168 -13.33 15.16 19.37
N ILE A 169 -13.23 14.05 18.63
CA ILE A 169 -12.61 14.03 17.30
C ILE A 169 -13.53 14.76 16.32
N CYS A 170 -12.97 15.74 15.61
CA CYS A 170 -13.68 16.57 14.64
C CYS A 170 -13.46 16.03 13.22
N GLU A 171 -14.51 15.48 12.61
CA GLU A 171 -14.48 14.93 11.24
C GLU A 171 -13.85 15.90 10.23
N LYS A 172 -14.25 17.19 10.28
CA LYS A 172 -13.74 18.21 9.36
C LYS A 172 -12.24 18.47 9.52
N LYS A 173 -11.72 18.49 10.75
CA LYS A 173 -10.27 18.65 10.99
C LYS A 173 -9.48 17.45 10.50
N VAL A 174 -10.00 16.23 10.73
CA VAL A 174 -9.40 14.99 10.20
C VAL A 174 -9.35 15.03 8.67
N GLU A 175 -10.46 15.37 8.02
CA GLU A 175 -10.54 15.49 6.57
C GLU A 175 -9.56 16.52 6.02
N THR A 176 -9.48 17.71 6.65
CA THR A 176 -8.53 18.77 6.25
C THR A 176 -7.09 18.29 6.33
N ALA A 177 -6.69 17.63 7.43
CA ALA A 177 -5.33 17.12 7.60
C ALA A 177 -4.98 16.04 6.56
N ILE A 178 -5.93 15.13 6.27
CA ILE A 178 -5.75 14.10 5.24
C ILE A 178 -5.58 14.74 3.86
N ASN A 179 -6.48 15.65 3.46
CA ASN A 179 -6.43 16.25 2.13
C ASN A 179 -5.15 17.05 1.93
N ALA A 180 -4.73 17.86 2.91
CA ALA A 180 -3.48 18.62 2.85
C ALA A 180 -2.27 17.70 2.67
N TRP A 181 -2.25 16.55 3.36
CA TRP A 181 -1.18 15.57 3.20
C TRP A 181 -1.24 14.87 1.84
N LEU A 182 -2.42 14.42 1.38
CA LEU A 182 -2.58 13.78 0.07
C LEU A 182 -2.19 14.70 -1.08
N ASP A 183 -2.52 15.98 -1.01
CA ASP A 183 -2.14 16.95 -2.04
C ASP A 183 -0.62 17.13 -2.11
N ASN A 184 0.07 17.12 -0.98
CA ASN A 184 1.55 17.09 -0.94
C ASN A 184 2.11 15.79 -1.51
N GLN A 185 1.45 14.63 -1.30
CA GLN A 185 1.88 13.35 -1.85
C GLN A 185 1.66 13.22 -3.35
N LYS A 186 0.65 13.88 -3.93
CA LYS A 186 0.46 13.91 -5.39
C LYS A 186 1.72 14.41 -6.10
N ASN A 187 2.35 15.45 -5.59
CA ASN A 187 3.60 15.97 -6.13
C ASN A 187 4.73 14.92 -6.09
N LEU A 188 4.82 14.11 -5.03
CA LEU A 188 5.81 13.03 -4.92
C LEU A 188 5.51 11.86 -5.87
N ILE A 189 4.23 11.58 -6.14
CA ILE A 189 3.80 10.53 -7.05
C ILE A 189 4.04 10.96 -8.50
N GLU A 190 3.66 12.18 -8.88
CA GLU A 190 3.76 12.71 -10.23
C GLU A 190 5.20 13.01 -10.66
N GLN A 191 6.05 13.50 -9.75
CA GLN A 191 7.46 13.80 -10.02
C GLN A 191 8.36 12.56 -10.02
N SER A 192 7.83 11.40 -9.70
CA SER A 192 8.61 10.16 -9.71
C SER A 192 8.87 9.70 -11.13
N ALA A 193 10.12 9.35 -11.42
CA ALA A 193 10.49 8.67 -12.69
C ALA A 193 9.86 7.27 -12.81
N ARG A 194 9.16 6.77 -11.80
CA ARG A 194 8.52 5.45 -11.76
C ARG A 194 7.02 5.62 -11.74
N PRO A 195 6.30 4.99 -12.67
CA PRO A 195 4.85 5.01 -12.68
C PRO A 195 4.31 4.40 -11.40
N LYS A 196 3.36 5.07 -10.78
CA LYS A 196 2.71 4.64 -9.55
C LYS A 196 1.21 4.60 -9.75
N ASP A 197 0.62 3.56 -9.20
CA ASP A 197 -0.82 3.42 -9.03
C ASP A 197 -1.12 3.46 -7.53
N PHE A 198 -2.20 4.07 -7.12
CA PHE A 198 -2.52 4.15 -5.70
C PHE A 198 -4.01 4.07 -5.42
N ALA A 199 -4.34 3.66 -4.22
CA ALA A 199 -5.67 3.76 -3.65
C ALA A 199 -5.59 4.18 -2.19
N TYR A 200 -6.63 4.84 -1.71
CA TYR A 200 -6.77 5.10 -0.29
C TYR A 200 -8.20 4.91 0.19
N VAL A 201 -8.31 4.61 1.48
CA VAL A 201 -9.58 4.53 2.17
C VAL A 201 -9.43 5.02 3.62
N PHE A 202 -10.24 5.99 3.97
CA PHE A 202 -10.39 6.55 5.31
C PHE A 202 -11.85 6.39 5.72
N PRO A 203 -12.22 5.23 6.27
CA PRO A 203 -13.61 4.96 6.62
C PRO A 203 -13.97 5.66 7.92
N ARG A 204 -15.24 6.05 8.05
CA ARG A 204 -15.81 6.56 9.30
C ARG A 204 -15.03 7.72 9.94
N LEU A 205 -14.70 8.74 9.14
CA LEU A 205 -13.99 9.92 9.64
C LEU A 205 -14.66 10.52 10.88
N GLY A 206 -13.83 10.91 11.84
CA GLY A 206 -14.30 11.50 13.10
C GLY A 206 -14.72 10.48 14.17
N THR A 207 -14.66 9.16 13.87
CA THR A 207 -14.92 8.17 14.92
C THR A 207 -13.84 8.22 16.01
N PRO A 208 -14.20 8.25 17.30
CA PRO A 208 -13.20 8.19 18.37
C PRO A 208 -12.47 6.83 18.43
N ASN A 209 -13.03 5.80 17.80
CA ASN A 209 -12.51 4.43 17.85
C ASN A 209 -11.14 4.26 17.16
N TYR A 210 -10.74 5.22 16.32
CA TYR A 210 -9.44 5.20 15.66
C TYR A 210 -8.36 6.01 16.40
N LEU A 211 -8.66 6.40 17.65
CA LEU A 211 -7.70 7.04 18.54
C LEU A 211 -6.94 5.96 19.33
N TYR A 212 -5.62 6.02 19.30
CA TYR A 212 -4.76 5.21 20.13
C TYR A 212 -3.70 6.10 20.79
N GLY A 213 -3.70 6.17 22.12
CA GLY A 213 -2.90 7.12 22.87
C GLY A 213 -3.20 8.57 22.45
N ASN A 214 -2.19 9.31 22.08
CA ASN A 214 -2.30 10.70 21.65
C ASN A 214 -2.35 10.85 20.12
N ARG A 215 -2.62 9.78 19.37
CA ARG A 215 -2.61 9.79 17.91
C ARG A 215 -3.88 9.18 17.34
N TYR A 216 -4.32 9.77 16.22
CA TYR A 216 -5.48 9.36 15.47
C TYR A 216 -5.04 8.72 14.13
N TYR A 217 -5.59 7.55 13.80
CA TYR A 217 -5.23 6.74 12.64
C TYR A 217 -6.42 6.57 11.70
N PRO A 218 -6.66 7.51 10.80
CA PRO A 218 -7.93 7.61 10.04
C PRO A 218 -8.17 6.50 9.04
N GLY A 219 -7.13 5.81 8.58
CA GLY A 219 -7.22 4.82 7.51
C GLY A 219 -5.87 4.48 6.90
N VAL A 220 -5.86 4.07 5.64
CA VAL A 220 -4.68 3.56 4.95
C VAL A 220 -4.62 4.01 3.49
N VAL A 221 -3.40 4.28 3.03
CA VAL A 221 -3.06 4.50 1.61
C VAL A 221 -2.22 3.32 1.14
N MET A 222 -2.47 2.83 -0.07
CA MET A 222 -1.70 1.77 -0.70
C MET A 222 -1.13 2.28 -2.02
N ILE A 223 0.17 2.15 -2.20
CA ILE A 223 0.89 2.57 -3.40
C ILE A 223 1.50 1.34 -4.07
N PHE A 224 1.29 1.22 -5.38
CA PHE A 224 1.89 0.22 -6.25
C PHE A 224 2.96 0.87 -7.13
N GLU A 225 4.17 0.32 -7.15
CA GLU A 225 5.24 0.67 -8.06
C GLU A 225 5.61 -0.56 -8.88
N GLU A 226 5.38 -0.52 -10.18
CA GLU A 226 5.66 -1.66 -11.05
C GLU A 226 7.13 -1.74 -11.45
N ARG A 227 7.68 -2.97 -11.39
CA ARG A 227 8.98 -3.29 -11.95
C ARG A 227 8.84 -3.79 -13.38
N TYR A 228 9.11 -2.91 -14.34
CA TYR A 228 9.16 -3.30 -15.74
C TYR A 228 10.32 -4.25 -16.02
N ARG A 229 10.09 -5.21 -16.93
CA ARG A 229 11.18 -5.92 -17.58
C ARG A 229 11.91 -4.89 -18.45
N ALA A 230 13.23 -4.78 -18.30
CA ALA A 230 14.00 -4.11 -19.34
C ALA A 230 13.78 -4.90 -20.64
N TYR A 231 13.05 -4.34 -21.58
CA TYR A 231 13.02 -4.88 -22.92
C TYR A 231 14.47 -4.88 -23.44
N ARG A 232 15.01 -6.06 -23.78
CA ARG A 232 16.11 -6.08 -24.73
C ARG A 232 15.54 -5.39 -25.97
N ARG A 233 16.11 -4.27 -26.35
CA ARG A 233 16.03 -3.81 -27.74
C ARG A 233 16.62 -4.97 -28.53
N GLU A 234 15.80 -5.76 -29.18
CA GLU A 234 16.28 -6.58 -30.27
C GLU A 234 16.87 -5.59 -31.25
N ASN A 235 18.19 -5.66 -31.46
CA ASN A 235 18.84 -4.96 -32.55
C ASN A 235 18.24 -5.55 -33.82
N THR A 236 17.22 -4.91 -34.34
CA THR A 236 16.87 -5.06 -35.75
C THR A 236 17.96 -4.34 -36.55
N ASN A 237 19.11 -5.02 -36.65
CA ASN A 237 20.01 -4.82 -37.75
C ASN A 237 19.55 -5.77 -38.83
N GLU A 238 18.80 -5.25 -39.80
CA GLU A 238 18.77 -5.63 -41.19
C GLU A 238 18.32 -4.43 -42.00
#